data_5280cb932e873d9ebc84a719c4501f3f
#
_entry.id   5280cb932e873d9ebc84a719c4501f3f
#
_cell.length_a   1.000
_cell.length_b   1.000
_cell.length_c   1.000
_cell.angle_alpha   90.00
_cell.angle_beta   90.00
_cell.angle_gamma   90.00
#
_symmetry.space_group_name_H-M   'P 1'
#
loop_
_entity.id
_entity.type
_entity.pdbx_description
1 polymer ?
#
loop_
_entity_poly.entity_id
_entity_poly.type
_entity_poly.pdbx_seq_one_letter_code
_entity_poly.pdbx_strand_id
1 'polypeptide(L)'
;NESHQLALTAFGAPQEHYQRSGSGAALTMSEWNNVRKYMKDGMHFSRYNPTYGYDDYGNQNSANYNVYHKPQISLNHIWQIDHKSSLSTTAYVSLGRGYGRTAEPGLNSSYSYTDLTYGANYGTLSHTFRREDGTFDYGAVEFANSPNNPIYDPNSDQFEKMYAGSQLVICENRNDHNWYGLTSTYTNKFADVLDFYAGIDVRYYQGKHNATISDLLGGEYFIDATRAKVKGVNNAAALDPMWQYEKLTIGDIAYRNYDGFVVQEGAYAQLEYNQNNWSAFVNGSINYNHYWKVDYFYYDAEKGKSEVLGFLGGTIKAGANYEFNKHHNAFINVGYISRAPNLDYGAFMNAS
;
A
#
# COMPACT_ATOMS: atom_id res chain seq x y z
N ASN A 1 -6.13 4.57 41.82
CA ASN A 1 -5.29 3.67 42.60
C ASN A 1 -3.83 3.98 42.26
N GLU A 2 -2.99 4.20 43.24
CA GLU A 2 -1.59 4.60 43.05
C GLU A 2 -0.76 3.56 42.28
N SER A 3 -1.19 2.29 42.28
CA SER A 3 -0.50 1.20 41.57
C SER A 3 -0.99 0.96 40.14
N HIS A 4 -2.07 1.57 39.69
CA HIS A 4 -2.61 1.40 38.36
C HIS A 4 -2.85 2.73 37.65
N GLN A 5 -2.34 2.84 36.45
CA GLN A 5 -2.61 3.96 35.54
C GLN A 5 -3.27 3.43 34.27
N LEU A 6 -4.35 4.10 33.86
CA LEU A 6 -5.06 3.79 32.61
C LEU A 6 -5.10 5.06 31.74
N ALA A 7 -4.75 4.93 30.47
CA ALA A 7 -4.78 6.02 29.50
C ALA A 7 -5.43 5.56 28.21
N LEU A 8 -6.43 6.29 27.73
CA LEU A 8 -7.05 6.12 26.43
C LEU A 8 -6.51 7.19 25.47
N THR A 9 -5.98 6.77 24.34
CA THR A 9 -5.49 7.66 23.30
C THR A 9 -6.22 7.38 22.00
N ALA A 10 -6.67 8.44 21.32
CA ALA A 10 -7.26 8.35 19.99
C ALA A 10 -6.69 9.46 19.12
N PHE A 11 -6.29 9.12 17.89
CA PHE A 11 -5.84 10.08 16.91
C PHE A 11 -6.19 9.62 15.49
N GLY A 12 -6.25 10.57 14.57
CA GLY A 12 -6.48 10.34 13.16
C GLY A 12 -6.27 11.62 12.38
N ALA A 13 -5.90 11.47 11.11
CA ALA A 13 -5.68 12.58 10.20
C ALA A 13 -6.21 12.18 8.81
N PRO A 14 -7.45 12.59 8.45
CA PRO A 14 -7.92 12.44 7.08
C PRO A 14 -7.06 13.29 6.15
N GLN A 15 -6.65 12.70 5.04
CA GLN A 15 -5.81 13.37 4.04
C GLN A 15 -6.33 13.07 2.64
N GLU A 16 -6.27 14.08 1.80
CA GLU A 16 -6.44 13.94 0.35
C GLU A 16 -5.46 14.87 -0.37
N HIS A 17 -4.86 14.40 -1.43
CA HIS A 17 -3.91 15.19 -2.19
C HIS A 17 -3.59 14.59 -3.55
N TYR A 18 -3.26 15.46 -4.50
CA TYR A 18 -2.66 15.05 -5.75
C TYR A 18 -1.22 14.57 -5.51
N GLN A 19 -0.86 13.52 -6.22
CA GLN A 19 0.50 12.98 -6.20
C GLN A 19 1.15 13.11 -7.58
N ARG A 20 2.46 13.28 -7.58
CA ARG A 20 3.26 13.06 -8.77
C ARG A 20 3.67 11.58 -8.78
N SER A 21 3.48 10.92 -9.94
CA SER A 21 3.91 9.52 -10.10
C SER A 21 5.43 9.36 -9.91
N GLY A 22 5.83 8.14 -9.53
CA GLY A 22 7.24 7.78 -9.48
C GLY A 22 7.94 7.95 -10.84
N SER A 23 7.27 7.60 -11.92
CA SER A 23 7.76 7.81 -13.29
C SER A 23 7.95 9.29 -13.62
N GLY A 24 6.98 10.14 -13.23
CA GLY A 24 7.10 11.59 -13.40
C GLY A 24 8.19 12.22 -12.54
N ALA A 25 8.59 11.59 -11.44
CA ALA A 25 9.72 12.03 -10.62
C ALA A 25 11.07 11.56 -11.16
N ALA A 26 11.10 10.55 -12.03
CA ALA A 26 12.30 9.91 -12.56
C ALA A 26 12.64 10.38 -14.00
N LEU A 27 12.28 11.59 -14.38
CA LEU A 27 12.66 12.20 -15.66
C LEU A 27 14.17 12.43 -15.74
N THR A 28 14.74 12.33 -16.96
CA THR A 28 16.13 12.72 -17.21
C THR A 28 16.35 14.21 -16.93
N MET A 29 17.60 14.61 -16.74
CA MET A 29 17.96 16.02 -16.59
C MET A 29 17.58 16.85 -17.82
N SER A 30 17.63 16.26 -19.00
CA SER A 30 17.19 16.90 -20.25
C SER A 30 15.68 17.18 -20.20
N GLU A 31 14.87 16.18 -19.80
CA GLU A 31 13.43 16.36 -19.67
C GLU A 31 13.06 17.35 -18.56
N TRP A 32 13.76 17.33 -17.42
CA TRP A 32 13.59 18.36 -16.38
C TRP A 32 13.90 19.77 -16.88
N ASN A 33 14.85 19.93 -17.77
CA ASN A 33 15.10 21.22 -18.43
C ASN A 33 13.97 21.60 -19.41
N ASN A 34 13.44 20.62 -20.14
CA ASN A 34 12.32 20.86 -21.07
C ASN A 34 11.04 21.30 -20.35
N VAL A 35 10.73 20.74 -19.18
CA VAL A 35 9.53 21.12 -18.42
C VAL A 35 9.58 22.53 -17.82
N ARG A 36 10.75 23.18 -17.79
CA ARG A 36 10.88 24.57 -17.34
C ARG A 36 10.00 25.54 -18.13
N LYS A 37 9.80 25.26 -19.43
CA LYS A 37 8.93 26.08 -20.31
C LYS A 37 7.47 26.10 -19.88
N TYR A 38 7.02 25.08 -19.10
CA TYR A 38 5.67 24.97 -18.60
C TYR A 38 5.45 25.67 -17.26
N MET A 39 6.53 26.11 -16.61
CA MET A 39 6.46 26.72 -15.29
C MET A 39 6.17 28.21 -15.38
N LYS A 40 5.26 28.71 -14.52
CA LYS A 40 5.03 30.14 -14.34
C LYS A 40 6.23 30.80 -13.69
N ASP A 41 6.40 32.10 -13.95
CA ASP A 41 7.46 32.89 -13.33
C ASP A 41 7.49 32.75 -11.81
N GLY A 42 8.69 32.52 -11.28
CA GLY A 42 8.89 32.28 -9.85
C GLY A 42 8.62 30.87 -9.34
N MET A 43 8.10 29.96 -10.18
CA MET A 43 7.90 28.56 -9.78
C MET A 43 9.09 27.69 -10.17
N HIS A 44 9.58 26.89 -9.22
CA HIS A 44 10.66 25.96 -9.49
C HIS A 44 10.15 24.76 -10.33
N PHE A 45 10.90 24.36 -11.35
CA PHE A 45 10.51 23.28 -12.29
C PHE A 45 10.24 21.93 -11.59
N SER A 46 10.87 21.67 -10.45
CA SER A 46 10.62 20.45 -9.67
C SER A 46 9.18 20.32 -9.13
N ARG A 47 8.38 21.36 -9.22
CA ARG A 47 6.95 21.33 -8.84
C ARG A 47 6.04 20.85 -9.99
N TYR A 48 6.56 20.66 -11.16
CA TYR A 48 5.80 20.14 -12.30
C TYR A 48 5.23 18.74 -12.00
N ASN A 49 3.94 18.57 -12.30
CA ASN A 49 3.25 17.30 -12.19
C ASN A 49 2.67 16.91 -13.56
N PRO A 50 3.18 15.87 -14.23
CA PRO A 50 2.77 15.51 -15.59
C PRO A 50 1.35 14.94 -15.70
N THR A 51 0.73 14.51 -14.59
CA THR A 51 -0.63 13.92 -14.58
C THR A 51 -1.71 14.89 -14.19
N TYR A 52 -1.33 16.10 -13.78
CA TYR A 52 -2.25 17.14 -13.41
C TYR A 52 -2.73 17.88 -14.65
N GLY A 53 -4.05 18.11 -14.74
CA GLY A 53 -4.62 18.84 -15.85
C GLY A 53 -6.10 19.13 -15.70
N TYR A 54 -6.78 19.31 -16.81
CA TYR A 54 -8.17 19.77 -16.86
C TYR A 54 -8.96 19.03 -17.95
N ASP A 55 -10.27 18.88 -17.74
CA ASP A 55 -11.24 18.54 -18.78
C ASP A 55 -11.58 19.73 -19.68
N ASP A 56 -12.46 19.55 -20.65
CA ASP A 56 -12.89 20.62 -21.56
C ASP A 56 -13.77 21.68 -20.88
N TYR A 57 -14.32 21.39 -19.72
CA TYR A 57 -15.12 22.32 -18.91
C TYR A 57 -14.26 23.12 -17.93
N GLY A 58 -12.96 22.86 -17.88
CA GLY A 58 -12.03 23.51 -16.96
C GLY A 58 -12.01 22.88 -15.55
N ASN A 59 -12.63 21.73 -15.35
CA ASN A 59 -12.54 21.02 -14.08
C ASN A 59 -11.17 20.37 -13.95
N GLN A 60 -10.57 20.55 -12.77
CA GLN A 60 -9.28 19.99 -12.43
C GLN A 60 -9.37 18.48 -12.22
N ASN A 61 -8.45 17.72 -12.81
CA ASN A 61 -8.36 16.28 -12.64
C ASN A 61 -6.91 15.81 -12.52
N SER A 62 -6.72 14.62 -11.98
CA SER A 62 -5.45 13.91 -11.98
C SER A 62 -5.67 12.41 -11.79
N ALA A 63 -5.03 11.60 -12.63
CA ALA A 63 -5.00 10.15 -12.46
C ALA A 63 -4.21 9.72 -11.22
N ASN A 64 -3.38 10.58 -10.65
CA ASN A 64 -2.63 10.33 -9.42
C ASN A 64 -3.20 11.17 -8.28
N TYR A 65 -4.09 10.58 -7.53
CA TYR A 65 -4.74 11.19 -6.38
C TYR A 65 -4.78 10.19 -5.23
N ASN A 66 -4.55 10.64 -4.03
CA ASN A 66 -4.50 9.79 -2.85
C ASN A 66 -5.40 10.33 -1.75
N VAL A 67 -6.24 9.44 -1.22
CA VAL A 67 -7.14 9.71 -0.11
C VAL A 67 -6.93 8.64 0.94
N TYR A 68 -6.72 9.06 2.19
CA TYR A 68 -6.66 8.08 3.27
C TYR A 68 -7.00 8.69 4.64
N HIS A 69 -7.56 7.86 5.49
CA HIS A 69 -7.73 8.10 6.90
C HIS A 69 -7.40 6.81 7.66
N LYS A 70 -6.42 6.88 8.56
CA LYS A 70 -5.94 5.75 9.37
C LYS A 70 -6.02 6.09 10.86
N PRO A 71 -7.24 6.18 11.44
CA PRO A 71 -7.39 6.44 12.86
C PRO A 71 -6.84 5.27 13.67
N GLN A 72 -6.32 5.60 14.85
CA GLN A 72 -5.90 4.62 15.82
C GLN A 72 -6.45 4.99 17.20
N ILE A 73 -6.93 3.99 17.91
CA ILE A 73 -7.36 4.07 19.31
C ILE A 73 -6.52 3.07 20.08
N SER A 74 -5.96 3.49 21.20
CA SER A 74 -5.19 2.61 22.09
C SER A 74 -5.59 2.82 23.54
N LEU A 75 -5.70 1.71 24.27
CA LEU A 75 -5.88 1.66 25.70
C LEU A 75 -4.58 1.17 26.34
N ASN A 76 -3.96 2.02 27.13
CA ASN A 76 -2.70 1.73 27.79
C ASN A 76 -2.97 1.53 29.29
N HIS A 77 -2.49 0.44 29.83
CA HIS A 77 -2.56 0.13 31.25
C HIS A 77 -1.15 -0.09 31.79
N ILE A 78 -0.79 0.64 32.83
CA ILE A 78 0.45 0.42 33.57
C ILE A 78 0.08 -0.02 34.98
N TRP A 79 0.58 -1.18 35.37
CA TRP A 79 0.47 -1.69 36.73
C TRP A 79 1.84 -1.70 37.38
N GLN A 80 2.02 -0.83 38.38
CA GLN A 80 3.19 -0.86 39.27
C GLN A 80 2.95 -1.95 40.32
N ILE A 81 3.57 -3.11 40.12
CA ILE A 81 3.38 -4.29 40.96
C ILE A 81 4.03 -4.06 42.33
N ASP A 82 5.28 -3.57 42.29
CA ASP A 82 6.05 -3.15 43.44
C ASP A 82 7.08 -2.07 43.03
N HIS A 83 7.98 -1.69 43.94
CA HIS A 83 8.98 -0.64 43.66
C HIS A 83 10.06 -1.02 42.62
N LYS A 84 10.14 -2.32 42.22
CA LYS A 84 11.09 -2.83 41.26
C LYS A 84 10.45 -3.35 39.99
N SER A 85 9.16 -3.66 40.02
CA SER A 85 8.49 -4.34 38.90
C SER A 85 7.22 -3.66 38.45
N SER A 86 7.01 -3.64 37.14
CA SER A 86 5.82 -3.13 36.50
C SER A 86 5.38 -4.00 35.31
N LEU A 87 4.09 -3.93 35.00
CA LEU A 87 3.50 -4.53 33.80
C LEU A 87 2.83 -3.42 33.00
N SER A 88 3.28 -3.22 31.77
CA SER A 88 2.66 -2.31 30.81
C SER A 88 1.96 -3.09 29.71
N THR A 89 0.66 -2.85 29.54
CA THR A 89 -0.16 -3.52 28.53
C THR A 89 -0.86 -2.47 27.67
N THR A 90 -0.75 -2.62 26.35
CA THR A 90 -1.42 -1.77 25.37
C THR A 90 -2.28 -2.63 24.46
N ALA A 91 -3.58 -2.36 24.41
CA ALA A 91 -4.49 -2.84 23.38
C ALA A 91 -4.77 -1.71 22.39
N TYR A 92 -4.75 -2.01 21.10
CA TYR A 92 -5.00 -0.99 20.07
C TYR A 92 -5.81 -1.52 18.89
N VAL A 93 -6.51 -0.58 18.23
CA VAL A 93 -7.22 -0.81 16.97
C VAL A 93 -6.94 0.32 16.00
N SER A 94 -6.71 -0.02 14.73
CA SER A 94 -6.67 0.94 13.63
C SER A 94 -7.59 0.46 12.50
N LEU A 95 -8.50 1.33 12.05
CA LEU A 95 -9.47 1.06 10.99
C LEU A 95 -9.19 1.98 9.82
N GLY A 96 -8.15 1.65 9.04
CA GLY A 96 -7.72 2.45 7.90
C GLY A 96 -8.68 2.34 6.73
N ARG A 97 -8.95 3.47 6.07
CA ARG A 97 -9.71 3.56 4.83
C ARG A 97 -8.96 4.46 3.88
N GLY A 98 -8.91 4.06 2.61
CA GLY A 98 -8.26 4.91 1.63
C GLY A 98 -8.07 4.28 0.27
N TYR A 99 -7.77 5.12 -0.69
CA TYR A 99 -7.50 4.72 -2.07
C TYR A 99 -6.47 5.64 -2.72
N GLY A 100 -5.79 5.09 -3.71
CA GLY A 100 -5.04 5.87 -4.69
C GLY A 100 -5.74 5.76 -6.04
N ARG A 101 -5.91 6.86 -6.77
CA ARG A 101 -6.37 6.81 -8.15
C ARG A 101 -5.25 6.34 -9.08
N THR A 102 -5.62 5.56 -10.07
CA THR A 102 -4.78 5.20 -11.22
C THR A 102 -5.65 5.19 -12.47
N ALA A 103 -5.03 5.45 -13.59
CA ALA A 103 -5.68 5.26 -14.88
C ALA A 103 -5.40 3.84 -15.38
N GLU A 104 -6.42 3.17 -15.90
CA GLU A 104 -6.32 1.81 -16.44
C GLU A 104 -6.75 1.76 -17.91
N PRO A 105 -5.89 1.23 -18.81
CA PRO A 105 -6.23 1.04 -20.21
C PRO A 105 -7.18 -0.14 -20.39
N GLY A 106 -8.17 0.05 -21.25
CA GLY A 106 -9.11 -0.99 -21.65
C GLY A 106 -8.51 -2.02 -22.60
N LEU A 107 -9.26 -3.08 -22.83
CA LEU A 107 -8.95 -4.08 -23.86
C LEU A 107 -8.85 -3.39 -25.23
N ASN A 108 -7.81 -3.74 -25.98
CA ASN A 108 -7.51 -3.17 -27.31
C ASN A 108 -7.30 -1.64 -27.34
N SER A 109 -6.92 -1.03 -26.22
CA SER A 109 -6.57 0.37 -26.21
C SER A 109 -5.46 0.70 -27.23
N SER A 110 -5.68 1.74 -28.02
CA SER A 110 -4.70 2.26 -28.99
C SER A 110 -3.56 3.03 -28.33
N TYR A 111 -3.70 3.36 -27.05
CA TYR A 111 -2.73 4.16 -26.31
C TYR A 111 -1.90 3.29 -25.39
N SER A 112 -0.65 3.68 -25.19
CA SER A 112 0.21 3.00 -24.24
C SER A 112 -0.20 3.33 -22.80
N TYR A 113 0.11 2.44 -21.88
CA TYR A 113 -0.07 2.68 -20.45
C TYR A 113 0.60 3.99 -19.99
N THR A 114 1.76 4.30 -20.54
CA THR A 114 2.51 5.52 -20.23
C THR A 114 1.80 6.78 -20.67
N ASP A 115 1.19 6.77 -21.87
CA ASP A 115 0.47 7.94 -22.37
C ASP A 115 -0.71 8.31 -21.47
N LEU A 116 -1.35 7.30 -20.93
CA LEU A 116 -2.63 7.40 -20.23
C LEU A 116 -2.48 7.60 -18.72
N THR A 117 -1.50 6.93 -18.08
CA THR A 117 -1.51 6.86 -16.62
C THR A 117 -0.72 7.96 -15.95
N TYR A 118 0.46 8.25 -16.45
CA TYR A 118 1.40 9.10 -15.73
C TYR A 118 1.91 10.26 -16.56
N GLY A 119 1.53 10.34 -17.84
CA GLY A 119 2.04 11.35 -18.75
C GLY A 119 3.56 11.33 -18.90
N ALA A 120 4.20 10.32 -18.29
CA ALA A 120 5.66 10.15 -18.33
C ALA A 120 6.04 8.69 -18.09
N ASN A 121 7.05 8.22 -18.78
CA ASN A 121 7.77 6.99 -18.47
C ASN A 121 9.13 7.36 -17.85
N TYR A 122 9.78 6.41 -17.17
CA TYR A 122 11.10 6.64 -16.62
C TYR A 122 12.04 7.26 -17.66
N GLY A 123 12.44 8.50 -17.42
CA GLY A 123 13.32 9.29 -18.28
C GLY A 123 12.63 10.24 -19.25
N THR A 124 11.43 9.97 -19.74
CA THR A 124 10.77 10.73 -20.82
C THR A 124 9.37 11.19 -20.45
N LEU A 125 8.97 12.36 -20.99
CA LEU A 125 7.64 12.92 -20.88
C LEU A 125 6.79 12.50 -22.10
N SER A 126 5.57 12.02 -21.87
CA SER A 126 4.62 11.79 -22.97
C SER A 126 3.93 13.10 -23.37
N HIS A 127 3.73 13.29 -24.65
CA HIS A 127 3.06 14.45 -25.25
C HIS A 127 1.69 14.09 -25.85
N THR A 128 1.26 12.84 -25.82
CA THR A 128 0.02 12.36 -26.48
C THR A 128 -1.22 13.11 -25.98
N PHE A 129 -1.36 13.25 -24.66
CA PHE A 129 -2.45 13.97 -24.03
C PHE A 129 -1.93 15.17 -23.23
N ARG A 130 -1.14 16.03 -23.85
CA ARG A 130 -0.54 17.17 -23.16
C ARG A 130 -0.82 18.45 -23.91
N ARG A 131 -1.34 19.45 -23.19
CA ARG A 131 -1.60 20.80 -23.69
C ARG A 131 -0.28 21.59 -23.84
N GLU A 132 -0.33 22.67 -24.57
CA GLU A 132 0.83 23.56 -24.78
C GLU A 132 1.38 24.15 -23.47
N ASP A 133 0.50 24.34 -22.47
CA ASP A 133 0.90 24.83 -21.15
C ASP A 133 1.50 23.73 -20.23
N GLY A 134 1.64 22.52 -20.73
CA GLY A 134 2.21 21.38 -20.03
C GLY A 134 1.23 20.62 -19.13
N THR A 135 -0.02 21.01 -19.05
CA THR A 135 -1.05 20.26 -18.29
C THR A 135 -1.54 19.05 -19.07
N PHE A 136 -2.03 18.03 -18.36
CA PHE A 136 -2.60 16.85 -18.98
C PHE A 136 -4.00 17.18 -19.53
N ASP A 137 -4.32 16.71 -20.74
CA ASP A 137 -5.56 16.99 -21.44
C ASP A 137 -6.58 15.87 -21.24
N TYR A 138 -7.37 15.96 -20.18
CA TYR A 138 -8.45 15.00 -19.91
C TYR A 138 -9.58 15.11 -20.91
N GLY A 139 -9.85 16.28 -21.49
CA GLY A 139 -10.84 16.45 -22.54
C GLY A 139 -10.48 15.68 -23.81
N ALA A 140 -9.21 15.66 -24.20
CA ALA A 140 -8.74 14.84 -25.31
C ALA A 140 -8.89 13.33 -25.02
N VAL A 141 -8.73 12.89 -23.77
CA VAL A 141 -9.00 11.50 -23.35
C VAL A 141 -10.51 11.20 -23.44
N GLU A 142 -11.36 12.11 -22.97
CA GLU A 142 -12.82 11.97 -23.06
C GLU A 142 -13.28 11.88 -24.51
N PHE A 143 -12.71 12.68 -25.41
CA PHE A 143 -12.97 12.56 -26.84
C PHE A 143 -12.53 11.20 -27.40
N ALA A 144 -11.35 10.71 -27.01
CA ALA A 144 -10.85 9.39 -27.43
C ALA A 144 -11.71 8.23 -26.94
N ASN A 145 -12.35 8.37 -25.77
CA ASN A 145 -13.29 7.40 -25.20
C ASN A 145 -14.72 7.53 -25.75
N SER A 146 -15.03 8.60 -26.44
CA SER A 146 -16.39 8.91 -26.89
C SER A 146 -16.95 7.81 -27.80
N PRO A 147 -18.25 7.47 -27.68
CA PRO A 147 -18.93 6.60 -28.65
C PRO A 147 -18.83 7.07 -30.10
N ASN A 148 -18.57 8.35 -30.33
CA ASN A 148 -18.33 8.91 -31.65
C ASN A 148 -16.94 8.60 -32.22
N ASN A 149 -16.06 8.02 -31.42
CA ASN A 149 -14.73 7.59 -31.81
C ASN A 149 -14.50 6.09 -31.47
N PRO A 150 -15.28 5.17 -32.04
CA PRO A 150 -15.25 3.76 -31.68
C PRO A 150 -13.95 3.10 -32.15
N ILE A 151 -13.47 2.13 -31.37
CA ILE A 151 -12.34 1.26 -31.71
C ILE A 151 -12.86 -0.09 -32.17
N TYR A 152 -12.24 -0.64 -33.21
CA TYR A 152 -12.53 -1.98 -33.66
C TYR A 152 -12.17 -3.02 -32.59
N ASP A 153 -13.14 -3.83 -32.19
CA ASP A 153 -12.97 -4.97 -31.31
C ASP A 153 -13.50 -6.24 -31.99
N PRO A 154 -12.63 -7.22 -32.31
CA PRO A 154 -13.05 -8.45 -32.96
C PRO A 154 -13.95 -9.33 -32.07
N ASN A 155 -13.99 -9.09 -30.76
CA ASN A 155 -14.79 -9.83 -29.80
C ASN A 155 -16.13 -9.15 -29.50
N SER A 156 -16.37 -7.95 -30.05
CA SER A 156 -17.62 -7.22 -29.86
C SER A 156 -18.80 -8.00 -30.49
N ASP A 157 -19.94 -7.99 -29.80
CA ASP A 157 -21.24 -8.47 -30.30
C ASP A 157 -21.96 -7.44 -31.18
N GLN A 158 -21.41 -6.24 -31.34
CA GLN A 158 -21.97 -5.19 -32.17
C GLN A 158 -21.86 -5.52 -33.68
N PHE A 159 -22.79 -5.01 -34.44
CA PHE A 159 -22.93 -5.32 -35.86
C PHE A 159 -21.65 -5.14 -36.69
N GLU A 160 -20.90 -4.10 -36.45
CA GLU A 160 -19.64 -3.80 -37.15
C GLU A 160 -18.39 -4.19 -36.35
N LYS A 161 -18.56 -4.95 -35.27
CA LYS A 161 -17.49 -5.27 -34.34
C LYS A 161 -16.72 -4.02 -33.85
N MET A 162 -17.46 -2.94 -33.63
CA MET A 162 -16.95 -1.68 -33.15
C MET A 162 -16.99 -1.65 -31.62
N TYR A 163 -15.90 -1.23 -31.04
CA TYR A 163 -15.80 -1.03 -29.60
C TYR A 163 -16.08 0.43 -29.27
N ALA A 164 -17.16 0.68 -28.55
CA ALA A 164 -17.54 2.04 -28.12
C ALA A 164 -17.24 2.30 -26.64
N GLY A 165 -16.48 1.42 -25.99
CA GLY A 165 -16.10 1.56 -24.58
C GLY A 165 -14.88 2.46 -24.40
N SER A 166 -14.61 2.75 -23.13
CA SER A 166 -13.46 3.56 -22.72
C SER A 166 -12.12 2.86 -23.01
N GLN A 167 -11.22 3.56 -23.69
CA GLN A 167 -9.83 3.13 -23.83
C GLN A 167 -9.02 3.33 -22.55
N LEU A 168 -9.49 4.27 -21.72
CA LEU A 168 -8.92 4.63 -20.44
C LEU A 168 -10.03 4.91 -19.45
N VAL A 169 -9.89 4.44 -18.24
CA VAL A 169 -10.76 4.77 -17.11
C VAL A 169 -9.91 5.18 -15.89
N ILE A 170 -10.51 5.87 -14.95
CA ILE A 170 -9.92 6.08 -13.63
C ILE A 170 -10.46 5.05 -12.66
N CYS A 171 -9.57 4.32 -12.00
CA CYS A 171 -9.89 3.40 -10.93
C CYS A 171 -9.41 3.94 -9.57
N GLU A 172 -10.19 3.67 -8.54
CA GLU A 172 -9.77 3.81 -7.15
C GLU A 172 -9.18 2.49 -6.65
N ASN A 173 -7.89 2.47 -6.44
CA ASN A 173 -7.18 1.37 -5.80
C ASN A 173 -7.34 1.46 -4.29
N ARG A 174 -8.38 0.82 -3.76
CA ARG A 174 -8.70 0.80 -2.33
C ARG A 174 -7.75 -0.11 -1.58
N ASN A 175 -7.25 0.40 -0.46
CA ASN A 175 -6.35 -0.30 0.45
C ASN A 175 -6.85 -0.05 1.89
N ASP A 176 -8.01 -0.59 2.20
CA ASP A 176 -8.58 -0.52 3.54
C ASP A 176 -7.92 -1.55 4.46
N HIS A 177 -7.84 -1.25 5.75
CA HIS A 177 -7.36 -2.24 6.70
C HIS A 177 -8.11 -2.19 8.03
N ASN A 178 -8.18 -3.36 8.66
CA ASN A 178 -8.54 -3.53 10.05
C ASN A 178 -7.33 -4.13 10.78
N TRP A 179 -6.81 -3.41 11.76
CA TRP A 179 -5.64 -3.82 12.52
C TRP A 179 -5.95 -3.79 14.01
N TYR A 180 -5.76 -4.92 14.67
CA TYR A 180 -5.93 -5.09 16.10
C TYR A 180 -4.64 -5.61 16.70
N GLY A 181 -4.26 -5.15 17.88
CA GLY A 181 -3.08 -5.65 18.54
C GLY A 181 -3.13 -5.50 20.04
N LEU A 182 -2.35 -6.36 20.68
CA LEU A 182 -2.08 -6.34 22.11
C LEU A 182 -0.57 -6.53 22.31
N THR A 183 0.02 -5.63 23.10
CA THR A 183 1.39 -5.81 23.58
C THR A 183 1.40 -5.77 25.10
N SER A 184 2.20 -6.60 25.73
CA SER A 184 2.37 -6.57 27.19
C SER A 184 3.83 -6.79 27.54
N THR A 185 4.38 -5.90 28.36
CA THR A 185 5.79 -5.90 28.77
C THR A 185 5.87 -5.88 30.29
N TYR A 186 6.51 -6.88 30.82
CA TYR A 186 6.93 -6.92 32.22
C TYR A 186 8.35 -6.39 32.35
N THR A 187 8.59 -5.52 33.34
CA THR A 187 9.90 -4.99 33.67
C THR A 187 10.23 -5.30 35.13
N ASN A 188 11.48 -5.61 35.41
CA ASN A 188 11.95 -5.84 36.78
C ASN A 188 13.43 -5.44 36.96
N LYS A 189 13.71 -4.77 38.07
CA LYS A 189 15.08 -4.56 38.54
C LYS A 189 15.47 -5.62 39.53
N PHE A 190 16.14 -6.68 39.06
CA PHE A 190 16.57 -7.78 39.94
C PHE A 190 17.57 -7.35 41.00
N ALA A 191 18.47 -6.45 40.60
CA ALA A 191 19.45 -5.82 41.47
C ALA A 191 19.69 -4.38 40.98
N ASP A 192 20.44 -3.60 41.71
CA ASP A 192 20.72 -2.22 41.30
C ASP A 192 21.49 -2.12 39.96
N VAL A 193 21.98 -3.23 39.45
CA VAL A 193 22.81 -3.33 38.23
C VAL A 193 22.17 -4.14 37.09
N LEU A 194 21.02 -4.81 37.32
CA LEU A 194 20.39 -5.68 36.35
C LEU A 194 18.93 -5.28 36.10
N ASP A 195 18.63 -4.88 34.88
CA ASP A 195 17.29 -4.63 34.42
C ASP A 195 16.82 -5.78 33.49
N PHE A 196 15.63 -6.30 33.73
CA PHE A 196 15.02 -7.36 32.96
C PHE A 196 13.73 -6.88 32.33
N TYR A 197 13.54 -7.24 31.06
CA TYR A 197 12.34 -6.99 30.28
C TYR A 197 11.89 -8.29 29.63
N ALA A 198 10.60 -8.58 29.69
CA ALA A 198 10.00 -9.67 28.92
C ALA A 198 8.60 -9.27 28.45
N GLY A 199 8.23 -9.68 27.25
CA GLY A 199 6.95 -9.29 26.73
C GLY A 199 6.42 -10.21 25.66
N ILE A 200 5.13 -10.00 25.38
CA ILE A 200 4.40 -10.65 24.30
C ILE A 200 3.80 -9.59 23.37
N ASP A 201 3.62 -9.98 22.12
CA ASP A 201 2.99 -9.17 21.07
C ASP A 201 2.07 -10.08 20.25
N VAL A 202 0.80 -9.68 20.10
CA VAL A 202 -0.17 -10.38 19.26
C VAL A 202 -0.84 -9.37 18.37
N ARG A 203 -0.90 -9.66 17.06
CA ARG A 203 -1.52 -8.79 16.05
C ARG A 203 -2.40 -9.58 15.11
N TYR A 204 -3.54 -9.00 14.78
CA TYR A 204 -4.38 -9.43 13.67
C TYR A 204 -4.51 -8.29 12.68
N TYR A 205 -4.28 -8.58 11.42
CA TYR A 205 -4.40 -7.66 10.31
C TYR A 205 -5.25 -8.26 9.19
N GLN A 206 -6.19 -7.48 8.68
CA GLN A 206 -6.93 -7.72 7.46
C GLN A 206 -6.74 -6.52 6.55
N GLY A 207 -6.13 -6.73 5.40
CA GLY A 207 -6.04 -5.74 4.32
C GLY A 207 -7.05 -6.07 3.24
N LYS A 208 -7.89 -5.09 2.87
CA LYS A 208 -8.88 -5.22 1.80
C LYS A 208 -8.39 -4.45 0.58
N HIS A 209 -8.22 -5.15 -0.52
CA HIS A 209 -7.64 -4.61 -1.74
C HIS A 209 -8.59 -4.83 -2.91
N ASN A 210 -9.12 -3.75 -3.45
CA ASN A 210 -9.90 -3.81 -4.69
C ASN A 210 -9.60 -2.61 -5.60
N ALA A 211 -9.99 -2.72 -6.86
CA ALA A 211 -9.94 -1.63 -7.81
C ALA A 211 -11.36 -1.37 -8.32
N THR A 212 -11.91 -0.21 -8.01
CA THR A 212 -13.26 0.18 -8.40
C THR A 212 -13.19 1.28 -9.45
N ILE A 213 -13.93 1.13 -10.54
CA ILE A 213 -14.02 2.17 -11.58
C ILE A 213 -14.73 3.38 -10.98
N SER A 214 -14.07 4.53 -11.01
CA SER A 214 -14.62 5.79 -10.49
C SER A 214 -14.98 6.79 -11.58
N ASP A 215 -14.40 6.66 -12.79
CA ASP A 215 -14.67 7.55 -13.90
C ASP A 215 -14.41 6.82 -15.23
N LEU A 216 -15.37 6.84 -16.14
CA LEU A 216 -15.26 6.28 -17.49
C LEU A 216 -14.64 7.25 -18.49
N LEU A 217 -14.32 8.48 -18.07
CA LEU A 217 -13.73 9.53 -18.90
C LEU A 217 -14.48 9.69 -20.25
N GLY A 218 -15.80 9.86 -20.18
CA GLY A 218 -16.65 10.09 -21.35
C GLY A 218 -17.08 8.85 -22.14
N GLY A 219 -16.63 7.66 -21.77
CA GLY A 219 -17.08 6.40 -22.39
C GLY A 219 -18.37 5.84 -21.77
N GLU A 220 -18.97 4.85 -22.41
CA GLU A 220 -20.22 4.23 -21.94
C GLU A 220 -19.96 3.02 -21.04
N TYR A 221 -18.88 2.28 -21.26
CA TYR A 221 -18.47 1.13 -20.49
C TYR A 221 -16.96 0.88 -20.65
N PHE A 222 -16.45 -0.03 -19.87
CA PHE A 222 -15.05 -0.45 -19.88
C PHE A 222 -14.93 -1.96 -19.98
N ILE A 223 -14.03 -2.48 -20.80
CA ILE A 223 -13.67 -3.89 -20.83
C ILE A 223 -12.24 -4.02 -20.28
N ASP A 224 -12.12 -4.75 -19.17
CA ASP A 224 -10.87 -4.89 -18.43
C ASP A 224 -9.87 -5.78 -19.17
N ALA A 225 -8.76 -5.18 -19.61
CA ALA A 225 -7.68 -5.91 -20.27
C ALA A 225 -7.02 -6.99 -19.40
N THR A 226 -7.12 -6.89 -18.08
CA THR A 226 -6.61 -7.89 -17.14
C THR A 226 -7.51 -9.11 -17.10
N ARG A 227 -8.83 -8.93 -17.04
CA ARG A 227 -9.80 -10.05 -17.14
C ARG A 227 -9.60 -10.84 -18.43
N ALA A 228 -9.40 -10.15 -19.55
CA ALA A 228 -9.23 -10.78 -20.86
C ALA A 228 -7.97 -11.68 -20.93
N LYS A 229 -7.00 -11.47 -20.08
CA LYS A 229 -5.77 -12.29 -20.00
C LYS A 229 -5.84 -13.44 -19.02
N VAL A 230 -6.87 -13.52 -18.19
CA VAL A 230 -7.03 -14.60 -17.20
C VAL A 230 -7.25 -15.92 -17.95
N LYS A 231 -6.40 -16.90 -17.68
CA LYS A 231 -6.46 -18.25 -18.27
C LYS A 231 -6.35 -19.28 -17.17
N GLY A 232 -7.02 -20.42 -17.37
CA GLY A 232 -6.93 -21.53 -16.43
C GLY A 232 -8.25 -22.29 -16.32
N VAL A 233 -8.25 -23.37 -15.52
CA VAL A 233 -9.38 -24.29 -15.40
C VAL A 233 -10.18 -24.13 -14.11
N ASN A 234 -9.72 -23.27 -13.20
CA ASN A 234 -10.31 -23.12 -11.87
C ASN A 234 -10.46 -21.63 -11.48
N ASN A 235 -10.90 -20.82 -12.43
CA ASN A 235 -11.05 -19.38 -12.22
C ASN A 235 -12.36 -18.87 -12.82
N ALA A 236 -12.66 -17.59 -12.62
CA ALA A 236 -13.89 -16.96 -13.09
C ALA A 236 -14.08 -17.10 -14.61
N ALA A 237 -13.02 -16.99 -15.41
CA ALA A 237 -13.09 -17.16 -16.87
C ALA A 237 -13.43 -18.58 -17.31
N ALA A 238 -13.07 -19.61 -16.53
CA ALA A 238 -13.43 -21.00 -16.82
C ALA A 238 -14.90 -21.28 -16.49
N LEU A 239 -15.46 -20.59 -15.51
CA LEU A 239 -16.87 -20.72 -15.13
C LEU A 239 -17.78 -19.96 -16.08
N ASP A 240 -17.39 -18.76 -16.49
CA ASP A 240 -18.10 -17.90 -17.43
C ASP A 240 -17.10 -17.22 -18.39
N PRO A 241 -16.95 -17.72 -19.62
CA PRO A 241 -16.08 -17.09 -20.61
C PRO A 241 -16.46 -15.65 -20.96
N MET A 242 -17.73 -15.24 -20.79
CA MET A 242 -18.18 -13.87 -21.03
C MET A 242 -17.71 -12.90 -19.94
N TRP A 243 -17.34 -13.39 -18.76
CA TRP A 243 -16.75 -12.58 -17.70
C TRP A 243 -15.51 -11.80 -18.17
N GLN A 244 -14.74 -12.33 -19.11
CA GLN A 244 -13.55 -11.68 -19.67
C GLN A 244 -13.88 -10.42 -20.48
N TYR A 245 -15.11 -10.35 -21.01
CA TYR A 245 -15.57 -9.28 -21.90
C TYR A 245 -16.77 -8.53 -21.33
N GLU A 246 -16.98 -8.64 -20.03
CA GLU A 246 -18.06 -7.95 -19.35
C GLU A 246 -17.91 -6.43 -19.51
N LYS A 247 -19.03 -5.75 -19.82
CA LYS A 247 -19.11 -4.30 -19.95
C LYS A 247 -19.23 -3.69 -18.56
N LEU A 248 -18.12 -3.22 -18.01
CA LEU A 248 -18.04 -2.65 -16.68
C LEU A 248 -18.40 -1.16 -16.69
N THR A 249 -19.01 -0.70 -15.62
CA THR A 249 -19.44 0.69 -15.40
C THR A 249 -18.88 1.26 -14.09
N ILE A 250 -19.22 2.52 -13.81
CA ILE A 250 -18.79 3.17 -12.56
C ILE A 250 -19.32 2.39 -11.35
N GLY A 251 -18.43 2.06 -10.42
CA GLY A 251 -18.70 1.25 -9.23
C GLY A 251 -18.33 -0.22 -9.38
N ASP A 252 -18.15 -0.71 -10.60
CA ASP A 252 -17.74 -2.09 -10.84
C ASP A 252 -16.27 -2.33 -10.49
N ILE A 253 -15.97 -3.58 -10.14
CA ILE A 253 -14.62 -4.04 -9.82
C ILE A 253 -13.86 -4.35 -11.12
N ALA A 254 -12.71 -3.72 -11.29
CA ALA A 254 -11.74 -4.04 -12.32
C ALA A 254 -10.63 -4.98 -11.73
N TYR A 255 -9.63 -5.23 -12.41
CA TYR A 255 -8.45 -6.09 -12.32
C TYR A 255 -8.02 -6.69 -10.97
N ARG A 256 -8.62 -6.35 -9.82
CA ARG A 256 -8.30 -7.00 -8.54
C ARG A 256 -9.40 -6.85 -7.49
N ASN A 257 -9.60 -7.91 -6.69
CA ASN A 257 -10.43 -7.88 -5.50
C ASN A 257 -10.01 -9.01 -4.56
N TYR A 258 -9.32 -8.68 -3.46
CA TYR A 258 -8.89 -9.67 -2.49
C TYR A 258 -8.71 -9.10 -1.08
N ASP A 259 -8.80 -9.98 -0.09
CA ASP A 259 -8.42 -9.71 1.29
C ASP A 259 -7.14 -10.48 1.64
N GLY A 260 -6.18 -9.78 2.22
CA GLY A 260 -4.97 -10.38 2.79
C GLY A 260 -5.01 -10.37 4.32
N PHE A 261 -4.66 -11.48 4.94
CA PHE A 261 -4.71 -11.65 6.39
C PHE A 261 -3.36 -12.00 6.96
N VAL A 262 -3.04 -11.40 8.11
CA VAL A 262 -1.84 -11.69 8.89
C VAL A 262 -2.24 -11.84 10.35
N VAL A 263 -1.82 -12.96 10.97
CA VAL A 263 -1.76 -13.09 12.43
C VAL A 263 -0.29 -13.20 12.81
N GLN A 264 0.14 -12.36 13.71
CA GLN A 264 1.50 -12.39 14.25
C GLN A 264 1.43 -12.57 15.75
N GLU A 265 2.20 -13.54 16.24
CA GLU A 265 2.37 -13.83 17.65
C GLU A 265 3.87 -13.78 17.97
N GLY A 266 4.23 -13.09 19.03
CA GLY A 266 5.63 -12.92 19.38
C GLY A 266 5.87 -12.86 20.89
N ALA A 267 7.06 -13.24 21.27
CA ALA A 267 7.59 -13.06 22.62
C ALA A 267 9.05 -12.62 22.56
N TYR A 268 9.46 -11.85 23.55
CA TYR A 268 10.84 -11.40 23.68
C TYR A 268 11.26 -11.32 25.13
N ALA A 269 12.57 -11.39 25.34
CA ALA A 269 13.19 -11.09 26.62
C ALA A 269 14.51 -10.33 26.41
N GLN A 270 14.83 -9.45 27.36
CA GLN A 270 16.05 -8.68 27.38
C GLN A 270 16.58 -8.59 28.79
N LEU A 271 17.89 -8.72 28.94
CA LEU A 271 18.62 -8.47 30.17
C LEU A 271 19.67 -7.38 29.90
N GLU A 272 19.69 -6.37 30.76
CA GLU A 272 20.66 -5.27 30.72
C GLU A 272 21.47 -5.26 32.02
N TYR A 273 22.78 -5.09 31.88
CA TYR A 273 23.71 -4.94 32.97
C TYR A 273 24.38 -3.56 32.91
N ASN A 274 24.33 -2.82 34.01
CA ASN A 274 24.94 -1.52 34.12
C ASN A 274 25.67 -1.42 35.47
N GLN A 275 26.99 -1.41 35.44
CA GLN A 275 27.80 -1.21 36.65
C GLN A 275 29.13 -0.54 36.33
N ASN A 276 29.46 0.50 37.06
CA ASN A 276 30.70 1.30 36.91
C ASN A 276 30.85 1.77 35.44
N ASN A 277 31.92 1.34 34.78
CA ASN A 277 32.27 1.72 33.42
C ASN A 277 31.73 0.75 32.38
N TRP A 278 31.00 -0.30 32.79
CA TRP A 278 30.44 -1.34 31.90
C TRP A 278 28.95 -1.20 31.74
N SER A 279 28.48 -1.27 30.51
CA SER A 279 27.11 -1.63 30.21
C SER A 279 27.07 -2.75 29.17
N ALA A 280 26.15 -3.69 29.33
CA ALA A 280 25.98 -4.79 28.40
C ALA A 280 24.50 -5.18 28.32
N PHE A 281 24.10 -5.77 27.20
CA PHE A 281 22.77 -6.34 27.05
C PHE A 281 22.81 -7.66 26.26
N VAL A 282 21.81 -8.50 26.52
CA VAL A 282 21.41 -9.59 25.66
C VAL A 282 19.90 -9.52 25.43
N ASN A 283 19.47 -9.67 24.18
CA ASN A 283 18.06 -9.66 23.78
C ASN A 283 17.79 -10.88 22.91
N GLY A 284 16.66 -11.53 23.13
CA GLY A 284 16.13 -12.60 22.29
C GLY A 284 14.66 -12.36 21.97
N SER A 285 14.23 -12.66 20.75
CA SER A 285 12.83 -12.69 20.39
C SER A 285 12.52 -13.88 19.48
N ILE A 286 11.28 -14.35 19.57
CA ILE A 286 10.70 -15.35 18.68
C ILE A 286 9.35 -14.84 18.20
N ASN A 287 9.03 -15.05 16.95
CA ASN A 287 7.71 -14.72 16.41
C ASN A 287 7.25 -15.81 15.44
N TYR A 288 5.93 -15.97 15.34
CA TYR A 288 5.29 -16.82 14.36
C TYR A 288 4.25 -16.00 13.60
N ASN A 289 4.27 -16.09 12.28
CA ASN A 289 3.40 -15.34 11.40
C ASN A 289 2.57 -16.30 10.59
N HIS A 290 1.24 -16.12 10.63
CA HIS A 290 0.28 -16.83 9.79
C HIS A 290 -0.20 -15.90 8.70
N TYR A 291 -0.18 -16.36 7.45
CA TYR A 291 -0.64 -15.61 6.29
C TYR A 291 -1.67 -16.41 5.51
N TRP A 292 -2.75 -15.78 5.12
CA TRP A 292 -3.66 -16.31 4.12
C TRP A 292 -4.27 -15.18 3.30
N LYS A 293 -4.81 -15.54 2.14
CA LYS A 293 -5.44 -14.64 1.18
C LYS A 293 -6.82 -15.19 0.82
N VAL A 294 -7.78 -14.30 0.62
CA VAL A 294 -9.07 -14.62 0.02
C VAL A 294 -9.20 -13.77 -1.22
N ASP A 295 -9.22 -14.41 -2.38
CA ASP A 295 -9.36 -13.76 -3.67
C ASP A 295 -10.80 -13.87 -4.15
N TYR A 296 -11.36 -12.76 -4.60
CA TYR A 296 -12.74 -12.66 -5.09
C TYR A 296 -12.78 -12.32 -6.58
N PHE A 297 -11.62 -12.26 -7.24
CA PHE A 297 -11.50 -11.82 -8.62
C PHE A 297 -11.04 -12.93 -9.57
N TYR A 298 -9.95 -13.61 -9.26
CA TYR A 298 -9.35 -14.59 -10.16
C TYR A 298 -9.92 -16.00 -10.01
N TYR A 299 -10.38 -16.36 -8.82
CA TYR A 299 -10.78 -17.72 -8.48
C TYR A 299 -12.29 -17.81 -8.26
N ASP A 300 -12.85 -19.01 -8.49
CA ASP A 300 -14.20 -19.32 -8.04
C ASP A 300 -14.29 -19.26 -6.50
N ALA A 301 -15.51 -19.09 -5.97
CA ALA A 301 -15.73 -18.88 -4.55
C ALA A 301 -15.20 -20.04 -3.66
N GLU A 302 -15.18 -21.26 -4.20
CA GLU A 302 -14.71 -22.45 -3.47
C GLU A 302 -13.18 -22.47 -3.34
N LYS A 303 -12.48 -21.88 -4.33
CA LYS A 303 -11.01 -21.88 -4.45
C LYS A 303 -10.37 -20.54 -4.17
N GLY A 304 -11.17 -19.51 -3.89
CA GLY A 304 -10.69 -18.15 -3.60
C GLY A 304 -9.86 -18.06 -2.32
N LYS A 305 -10.03 -18.98 -1.37
CA LYS A 305 -9.27 -18.98 -0.11
C LYS A 305 -8.01 -19.83 -0.23
N SER A 306 -6.85 -19.21 0.03
CA SER A 306 -5.57 -19.91 0.09
C SER A 306 -5.42 -20.79 1.34
N GLU A 307 -4.45 -21.68 1.32
CA GLU A 307 -3.95 -22.31 2.55
C GLU A 307 -3.39 -21.26 3.50
N VAL A 308 -3.34 -21.60 4.79
CA VAL A 308 -2.67 -20.78 5.80
C VAL A 308 -1.20 -21.15 5.82
N LEU A 309 -0.34 -20.20 5.49
CA LEU A 309 1.12 -20.36 5.52
C LEU A 309 1.67 -19.85 6.85
N GLY A 310 2.54 -20.64 7.49
CA GLY A 310 3.16 -20.30 8.76
C GLY A 310 4.67 -20.11 8.65
N PHE A 311 5.21 -19.05 9.25
CA PHE A 311 6.65 -18.75 9.22
C PHE A 311 7.15 -18.39 10.61
N LEU A 312 8.18 -19.12 11.04
CA LEU A 312 8.91 -18.82 12.27
C LEU A 312 10.00 -17.79 11.98
N GLY A 313 10.07 -16.77 12.81
CA GLY A 313 11.13 -15.78 12.82
C GLY A 313 11.68 -15.56 14.22
N GLY A 314 12.76 -14.83 14.33
CA GLY A 314 13.33 -14.48 15.62
C GLY A 314 14.62 -13.68 15.51
N THR A 315 15.04 -13.14 16.63
CA THR A 315 16.31 -12.40 16.73
C THR A 315 17.06 -12.81 17.98
N ILE A 316 18.38 -12.76 17.91
CA ILE A 316 19.24 -12.72 19.07
C ILE A 316 20.26 -11.61 18.88
N LYS A 317 20.41 -10.76 19.89
CA LYS A 317 21.35 -9.64 19.87
C LYS A 317 22.06 -9.54 21.21
N ALA A 318 23.32 -9.18 21.17
CA ALA A 318 24.10 -8.85 22.35
C ALA A 318 25.01 -7.66 22.08
N GLY A 319 25.28 -6.88 23.10
CA GLY A 319 26.20 -5.77 22.99
C GLY A 319 26.84 -5.46 24.34
N ALA A 320 28.00 -4.81 24.28
CA ALA A 320 28.70 -4.30 25.45
C ALA A 320 29.35 -2.96 25.12
N ASN A 321 29.42 -2.10 26.11
CA ASN A 321 30.12 -0.84 26.07
C ASN A 321 31.02 -0.70 27.29
N TYR A 322 32.21 -0.13 27.10
CA TYR A 322 33.15 0.17 28.15
C TYR A 322 33.59 1.64 28.07
N GLU A 323 33.41 2.37 29.14
CA GLU A 323 33.84 3.77 29.28
C GLU A 323 35.25 3.84 29.87
N PHE A 324 36.25 4.18 29.06
CA PHE A 324 37.63 4.37 29.50
C PHE A 324 37.77 5.61 30.40
N ASN A 325 37.05 6.66 30.08
CA ASN A 325 36.98 7.92 30.80
C ASN A 325 35.76 8.73 30.29
N LYS A 326 35.55 9.91 30.85
CA LYS A 326 34.42 10.82 30.52
C LYS A 326 34.32 11.24 29.04
N HIS A 327 35.37 11.03 28.26
CA HIS A 327 35.45 11.49 26.87
C HIS A 327 35.57 10.34 25.85
N HIS A 328 35.86 9.10 26.30
CA HIS A 328 36.14 7.97 25.41
C HIS A 328 35.42 6.70 25.89
N ASN A 329 34.73 6.06 25.00
CA ASN A 329 34.17 4.73 25.20
C ASN A 329 34.39 3.86 23.96
N ALA A 330 34.29 2.56 24.12
CA ALA A 330 34.23 1.61 23.01
C ALA A 330 33.02 0.70 23.20
N PHE A 331 32.38 0.36 22.10
CA PHE A 331 31.24 -0.56 22.11
C PHE A 331 31.33 -1.59 21.00
N ILE A 332 30.70 -2.73 21.24
CA ILE A 332 30.49 -3.80 20.27
C ILE A 332 29.05 -4.27 20.32
N ASN A 333 28.44 -4.47 19.16
CA ASN A 333 27.10 -5.06 19.03
C ASN A 333 27.14 -6.15 17.98
N VAL A 334 26.54 -7.30 18.29
CA VAL A 334 26.39 -8.43 17.39
C VAL A 334 24.94 -8.89 17.39
N GLY A 335 24.48 -9.44 16.28
CA GLY A 335 23.12 -9.96 16.22
C GLY A 335 22.88 -10.87 15.04
N TYR A 336 21.95 -11.78 15.22
CA TYR A 336 21.38 -12.62 14.17
C TYR A 336 19.87 -12.36 14.08
N ILE A 337 19.37 -12.19 12.87
CA ILE A 337 17.95 -11.89 12.58
C ILE A 337 17.47 -12.87 11.53
N SER A 338 16.41 -13.62 11.86
CA SER A 338 15.60 -14.41 10.93
C SER A 338 14.24 -13.76 10.82
N ARG A 339 13.86 -13.36 9.60
CA ARG A 339 12.62 -12.63 9.35
C ARG A 339 11.68 -13.44 8.46
N ALA A 340 10.39 -13.46 8.81
CA ALA A 340 9.35 -13.98 7.94
C ALA A 340 9.27 -13.17 6.62
N PRO A 341 8.93 -13.82 5.49
CA PRO A 341 8.73 -13.13 4.22
C PRO A 341 7.53 -12.16 4.30
N ASN A 342 7.45 -11.23 3.35
CA ASN A 342 6.25 -10.38 3.20
C ASN A 342 5.10 -11.19 2.60
N LEU A 343 3.85 -10.80 2.87
CA LEU A 343 2.65 -11.49 2.39
C LEU A 343 2.61 -11.55 0.84
N ASP A 344 2.69 -10.42 0.14
CA ASP A 344 2.45 -10.37 -1.31
C ASP A 344 3.66 -10.77 -2.17
N TYR A 345 4.88 -10.51 -1.72
CA TYR A 345 6.08 -10.75 -2.54
C TYR A 345 6.96 -11.88 -2.03
N GLY A 346 6.53 -12.56 -0.98
CA GLY A 346 7.28 -13.62 -0.36
C GLY A 346 6.44 -14.86 -0.07
N ALA A 347 5.35 -14.71 0.69
CA ALA A 347 4.46 -15.81 1.03
C ALA A 347 3.52 -16.16 -0.13
N PHE A 348 2.93 -15.14 -0.78
CA PHE A 348 2.10 -15.29 -1.97
C PHE A 348 2.72 -14.49 -3.10
N MET A 349 3.39 -15.17 -4.01
CA MET A 349 3.81 -14.54 -5.26
C MET A 349 2.56 -14.22 -6.09
N ASN A 350 2.46 -13.01 -6.62
CA ASN A 350 1.41 -12.70 -7.56
C ASN A 350 1.47 -13.72 -8.70
N ALA A 351 0.46 -14.56 -8.77
CA ALA A 351 0.18 -15.34 -9.96
C ALA A 351 -0.42 -14.38 -11.01
N SER A 352 0.44 -13.59 -11.64
CA SER A 352 0.07 -12.77 -12.79
C SER A 352 0.25 -13.59 -14.06
#